data_448126cfa0691e35395ef40119dae92b
#
_entry.id   448126cfa0691e35395ef40119dae92b
#
_cell.length_a   1.000
_cell.length_b   1.000
_cell.length_c   1.000
_cell.angle_alpha   90.00
_cell.angle_beta   90.00
_cell.angle_gamma   90.00
#
_symmetry.space_group_name_H-M   'P 1'
#
loop_
_entity.id
_entity.type
_entity.pdbx_description
1 polymer ?
#
loop_
_entity_poly.entity_id
_entity_poly.type
_entity_poly.pdbx_seq_one_letter_code
_entity_poly.pdbx_strand_id
1 'polypeptide(L)'
;MPILATQSIFATQSILATQPIGVLLVDDHRSVLWGLTKLIESARPQLDLLDVATCHGEALAAMQKHRPHVVLLDLDLGSESGFDLVPQLASQAAVLILTGLRDPAAQERAVLAGARGVIHKTEPAEVILKAIGCVHAGEPWLDRIAMGRVLNAFSRRQSEQPPHATLTAAERKVVAAVVHQRSAPNKVIAATLHISEHTLRNHLSTIYGKLGVNRRVDLVLYAMEHRLAQVSAGTH
;
A
#
# COMPACT_ATOMS: atom_id res chain seq x y z
N MET A 1 -4.81 -50.94 -12.43
CA MET A 1 -3.42 -50.89 -11.97
C MET A 1 -2.77 -49.61 -12.44
N PRO A 2 -2.13 -48.83 -11.56
CA PRO A 2 -2.45 -48.41 -10.20
C PRO A 2 -2.64 -46.91 -10.03
N ILE A 3 -3.54 -46.54 -9.15
CA ILE A 3 -3.69 -45.22 -8.52
C ILE A 3 -2.62 -45.17 -7.40
N LEU A 4 -1.56 -44.40 -7.56
CA LEU A 4 -0.60 -44.05 -6.50
C LEU A 4 0.38 -42.96 -7.01
N ALA A 5 0.00 -41.71 -6.95
CA ALA A 5 0.95 -40.57 -7.07
C ALA A 5 0.36 -39.25 -6.59
N THR A 6 -0.40 -39.23 -5.48
CA THR A 6 -0.92 -37.92 -4.96
C THR A 6 -0.61 -37.72 -3.47
N GLN A 7 0.34 -38.46 -2.90
CA GLN A 7 0.69 -38.35 -1.48
C GLN A 7 2.14 -37.92 -1.19
N SER A 8 2.84 -37.28 -2.10
CA SER A 8 4.27 -37.00 -1.89
C SER A 8 4.71 -35.55 -2.09
N ILE A 9 3.85 -34.55 -1.83
CA ILE A 9 4.29 -33.14 -1.87
C ILE A 9 4.46 -32.56 -0.45
N PHE A 10 3.98 -33.23 0.59
CA PHE A 10 4.10 -32.73 1.98
C PHE A 10 5.14 -33.42 2.86
N ALA A 11 5.94 -34.30 2.31
CA ALA A 11 6.82 -35.16 3.10
C ALA A 11 8.31 -34.89 2.91
N THR A 12 8.76 -33.62 2.93
CA THR A 12 10.19 -33.36 3.18
C THR A 12 10.40 -31.88 3.58
N GLN A 13 9.80 -31.43 4.67
CA GLN A 13 10.34 -30.28 5.39
C GLN A 13 10.35 -30.65 6.88
N SER A 14 11.56 -30.65 7.39
CA SER A 14 12.01 -30.86 8.76
C SER A 14 10.97 -30.68 9.86
N ILE A 15 10.93 -31.68 10.76
CA ILE A 15 10.32 -31.69 12.08
C ILE A 15 11.03 -30.64 12.97
N LEU A 16 10.78 -29.38 12.70
CA LEU A 16 10.77 -28.31 13.69
C LEU A 16 9.30 -28.07 13.97
N ALA A 17 8.87 -28.17 15.21
CA ALA A 17 7.51 -27.88 15.64
C ALA A 17 7.19 -26.43 15.24
N THR A 18 6.71 -26.22 14.02
CA THR A 18 6.27 -24.91 13.54
C THR A 18 5.07 -24.53 14.37
N GLN A 19 5.17 -23.41 15.06
CA GLN A 19 4.03 -22.85 15.78
C GLN A 19 2.84 -22.72 14.82
N PRO A 20 1.61 -23.00 15.26
CA PRO A 20 0.43 -22.82 14.41
C PRO A 20 0.35 -21.39 13.88
N ILE A 21 -0.12 -21.25 12.65
CA ILE A 21 -0.37 -19.93 12.07
C ILE A 21 -1.59 -19.34 12.76
N GLY A 22 -1.37 -18.29 13.56
CA GLY A 22 -2.44 -17.56 14.23
C GLY A 22 -3.23 -16.70 13.24
N VAL A 23 -4.53 -16.90 13.18
CA VAL A 23 -5.45 -16.24 12.25
C VAL A 23 -6.45 -15.39 12.99
N LEU A 24 -6.67 -14.17 12.52
CA LEU A 24 -7.77 -13.27 12.90
C LEU A 24 -8.77 -13.20 11.74
N LEU A 25 -10.06 -13.34 12.04
CA LEU A 25 -11.15 -13.14 11.08
C LEU A 25 -11.81 -11.79 11.31
N VAL A 26 -12.05 -11.05 10.23
CA VAL A 26 -12.74 -9.74 10.26
C VAL A 26 -13.82 -9.72 9.18
N ASP A 27 -15.09 -9.82 9.55
CA ASP A 27 -16.25 -9.84 8.65
C ASP A 27 -17.51 -9.50 9.48
N ASP A 28 -18.40 -8.65 9.00
CA ASP A 28 -19.64 -8.33 9.70
C ASP A 28 -20.74 -9.40 9.54
N HIS A 29 -20.55 -10.34 8.61
CA HIS A 29 -21.48 -11.43 8.33
C HIS A 29 -21.23 -12.64 9.25
N ARG A 30 -22.05 -12.81 10.28
CA ARG A 30 -21.95 -13.90 11.26
C ARG A 30 -21.92 -15.30 10.66
N SER A 31 -22.65 -15.54 9.57
CA SER A 31 -22.67 -16.83 8.87
C SER A 31 -21.31 -17.13 8.20
N VAL A 32 -20.64 -16.11 7.65
CA VAL A 32 -19.31 -16.22 7.06
C VAL A 32 -18.29 -16.51 8.16
N LEU A 33 -18.30 -15.75 9.25
CA LEU A 33 -17.44 -15.98 10.42
C LEU A 33 -17.59 -17.38 10.96
N TRP A 34 -18.84 -17.89 11.10
CA TRP A 34 -19.07 -19.25 11.56
C TRP A 34 -18.46 -20.28 10.62
N GLY A 35 -18.66 -20.16 9.32
CA GLY A 35 -18.11 -21.08 8.32
C GLY A 35 -16.58 -21.07 8.31
N LEU A 36 -15.95 -19.88 8.30
CA LEU A 36 -14.50 -19.72 8.34
C LEU A 36 -13.89 -20.23 9.66
N THR A 37 -14.58 -20.01 10.79
CA THR A 37 -14.16 -20.59 12.08
C THR A 37 -14.08 -22.10 11.98
N LYS A 38 -15.12 -22.77 11.48
CA LYS A 38 -15.12 -24.22 11.30
C LYS A 38 -14.05 -24.69 10.34
N LEU A 39 -13.80 -23.95 9.27
CA LEU A 39 -12.74 -24.24 8.33
C LEU A 39 -11.36 -24.19 8.99
N ILE A 40 -11.05 -23.14 9.74
CA ILE A 40 -9.74 -22.99 10.42
C ILE A 40 -9.60 -24.05 11.52
N GLU A 41 -10.64 -24.30 12.30
CA GLU A 41 -10.65 -25.37 13.33
C GLU A 41 -10.36 -26.74 12.73
N SER A 42 -10.85 -27.04 11.52
CA SER A 42 -10.61 -28.30 10.82
C SER A 42 -9.15 -28.47 10.36
N ALA A 43 -8.42 -27.36 10.24
CA ALA A 43 -7.02 -27.34 9.81
C ALA A 43 -6.03 -27.33 10.99
N ARG A 44 -6.49 -27.64 12.22
CA ARG A 44 -5.59 -27.84 13.36
C ARG A 44 -4.73 -29.09 13.16
N PRO A 45 -3.49 -29.10 13.63
CA PRO A 45 -2.79 -28.07 14.43
C PRO A 45 -2.08 -26.98 13.60
N GLN A 46 -2.18 -26.97 12.27
CA GLN A 46 -1.45 -26.05 11.39
C GLN A 46 -1.93 -24.60 11.52
N LEU A 47 -3.23 -24.40 11.70
CA LEU A 47 -3.86 -23.11 11.91
C LEU A 47 -4.50 -23.02 13.29
N ASP A 48 -4.47 -21.82 13.86
CA ASP A 48 -5.16 -21.52 15.12
C ASP A 48 -5.96 -20.23 14.96
N LEU A 49 -7.27 -20.28 15.23
CA LEU A 49 -8.12 -19.11 15.25
C LEU A 49 -7.92 -18.37 16.57
N LEU A 50 -7.36 -17.17 16.50
CA LEU A 50 -7.05 -16.37 17.68
C LEU A 50 -8.23 -15.53 18.15
N ASP A 51 -8.96 -14.91 17.20
CA ASP A 51 -10.14 -14.11 17.49
C ASP A 51 -10.98 -13.87 16.23
N VAL A 52 -12.18 -13.31 16.43
CA VAL A 52 -13.06 -12.84 15.36
C VAL A 52 -13.49 -11.41 15.67
N ALA A 53 -13.65 -10.57 14.66
CA ALA A 53 -14.04 -9.18 14.76
C ALA A 53 -15.13 -8.86 13.71
N THR A 54 -16.06 -7.98 14.07
CA THR A 54 -17.17 -7.56 13.20
C THR A 54 -17.10 -6.09 12.81
N CYS A 55 -16.16 -5.34 13.37
CA CYS A 55 -15.95 -3.92 13.11
C CYS A 55 -14.47 -3.53 13.28
N HIS A 56 -14.11 -2.31 12.90
CA HIS A 56 -12.74 -1.78 13.01
C HIS A 56 -12.19 -1.83 14.43
N GLY A 57 -13.00 -1.39 15.41
CA GLY A 57 -12.56 -1.33 16.80
C GLY A 57 -12.18 -2.70 17.37
N GLU A 58 -12.99 -3.72 17.10
CA GLU A 58 -12.72 -5.11 17.51
C GLU A 58 -11.48 -5.66 16.81
N ALA A 59 -11.34 -5.41 15.50
CA ALA A 59 -10.18 -5.86 14.73
C ALA A 59 -8.87 -5.29 15.28
N LEU A 60 -8.81 -3.99 15.57
CA LEU A 60 -7.61 -3.34 16.13
C LEU A 60 -7.32 -3.81 17.56
N ALA A 61 -8.34 -4.02 18.39
CA ALA A 61 -8.17 -4.57 19.73
C ALA A 61 -7.62 -6.01 19.68
N ALA A 62 -8.15 -6.86 18.78
CA ALA A 62 -7.70 -8.22 18.59
C ALA A 62 -6.24 -8.27 18.08
N MET A 63 -5.84 -7.36 17.16
CA MET A 63 -4.45 -7.23 16.70
C MET A 63 -3.48 -6.97 17.85
N GLN A 64 -3.81 -6.03 18.73
CA GLN A 64 -2.97 -5.68 19.87
C GLN A 64 -2.85 -6.82 20.88
N LYS A 65 -3.98 -7.51 21.14
CA LYS A 65 -4.07 -8.57 22.13
C LYS A 65 -3.40 -9.86 21.69
N HIS A 66 -3.60 -10.27 20.43
CA HIS A 66 -3.26 -11.61 19.96
C HIS A 66 -2.08 -11.65 19.00
N ARG A 67 -1.74 -10.54 18.33
CA ARG A 67 -0.66 -10.46 17.32
C ARG A 67 -0.77 -11.57 16.28
N PRO A 68 -1.85 -11.65 15.51
CA PRO A 68 -2.04 -12.71 14.52
C PRO A 68 -0.97 -12.67 13.43
N HIS A 69 -0.67 -13.82 12.86
CA HIS A 69 0.23 -13.92 11.71
C HIS A 69 -0.49 -13.51 10.41
N VAL A 70 -1.77 -13.90 10.29
CA VAL A 70 -2.60 -13.63 9.12
C VAL A 70 -3.94 -13.06 9.56
N VAL A 71 -4.41 -12.05 8.83
CA VAL A 71 -5.76 -11.49 8.99
C VAL A 71 -6.55 -11.77 7.72
N LEU A 72 -7.69 -12.50 7.83
CA LEU A 72 -8.69 -12.55 6.78
C LEU A 72 -9.65 -11.38 6.97
N LEU A 73 -9.69 -10.47 6.00
CA LEU A 73 -10.44 -9.22 6.09
C LEU A 73 -11.47 -9.13 4.98
N ASP A 74 -12.74 -8.93 5.34
CA ASP A 74 -13.74 -8.46 4.38
C ASP A 74 -13.56 -6.96 4.12
N LEU A 75 -13.79 -6.54 2.88
CA LEU A 75 -13.77 -5.12 2.50
C LEU A 75 -15.07 -4.39 2.80
N ASP A 76 -16.17 -5.12 2.95
CA ASP A 76 -17.48 -4.59 3.30
C ASP A 76 -17.82 -4.97 4.74
N LEU A 77 -17.70 -4.02 5.65
CA LEU A 77 -18.00 -4.17 7.07
C LEU A 77 -19.25 -3.35 7.44
N GLY A 78 -20.26 -3.37 6.57
CA GLY A 78 -21.54 -2.67 6.76
C GLY A 78 -21.37 -1.15 6.69
N SER A 79 -21.32 -0.48 7.83
CA SER A 79 -21.14 0.99 7.88
C SER A 79 -19.68 1.45 7.74
N GLU A 80 -18.72 0.53 7.83
CA GLU A 80 -17.29 0.81 7.79
C GLU A 80 -16.63 0.18 6.56
N SER A 81 -15.57 0.80 6.04
CA SER A 81 -14.84 0.28 4.89
C SER A 81 -13.61 -0.51 5.33
N GLY A 82 -13.56 -1.81 5.05
CA GLY A 82 -12.38 -2.63 5.31
C GLY A 82 -11.09 -2.11 4.67
N PHE A 83 -11.19 -1.29 3.61
CA PHE A 83 -10.02 -0.65 2.99
C PHE A 83 -9.24 0.23 3.96
N ASP A 84 -9.91 0.91 4.89
CA ASP A 84 -9.28 1.83 5.84
C ASP A 84 -8.47 1.08 6.91
N LEU A 85 -8.80 -0.20 7.13
CA LEU A 85 -8.06 -1.10 8.02
C LEU A 85 -6.80 -1.67 7.38
N VAL A 86 -6.76 -1.89 6.07
CA VAL A 86 -5.65 -2.59 5.41
C VAL A 86 -4.28 -2.03 5.78
N PRO A 87 -3.99 -0.71 5.71
CA PRO A 87 -2.66 -0.19 6.04
C PRO A 87 -2.28 -0.43 7.51
N GLN A 88 -3.26 -0.36 8.42
CA GLN A 88 -3.02 -0.54 9.85
C GLN A 88 -2.70 -2.00 10.19
N LEU A 89 -3.46 -2.94 9.61
CA LEU A 89 -3.26 -4.37 9.82
C LEU A 89 -1.99 -4.87 9.12
N ALA A 90 -1.74 -4.41 7.88
CA ALA A 90 -0.60 -4.84 7.06
C ALA A 90 0.77 -4.45 7.64
N SER A 91 0.80 -3.48 8.56
CA SER A 91 2.01 -3.10 9.30
C SER A 91 2.47 -4.16 10.31
N GLN A 92 1.58 -5.09 10.70
CA GLN A 92 1.82 -6.05 11.78
C GLN A 92 1.53 -7.51 11.41
N ALA A 93 0.70 -7.76 10.37
CA ALA A 93 0.28 -9.09 9.94
C ALA A 93 0.18 -9.18 8.41
N ALA A 94 0.16 -10.40 7.87
CA ALA A 94 -0.17 -10.62 6.48
C ALA A 94 -1.69 -10.48 6.28
N VAL A 95 -2.13 -9.47 5.51
CA VAL A 95 -3.56 -9.25 5.25
C VAL A 95 -3.96 -9.97 3.98
N LEU A 96 -4.94 -10.86 4.10
CA LEU A 96 -5.58 -11.59 3.01
C LEU A 96 -7.03 -11.12 2.91
N ILE A 97 -7.37 -10.46 1.83
CA ILE A 97 -8.71 -9.96 1.58
C ILE A 97 -9.63 -11.12 1.19
N LEU A 98 -10.78 -11.22 1.81
CA LEU A 98 -11.85 -12.15 1.47
C LEU A 98 -13.08 -11.35 1.02
N THR A 99 -13.37 -11.29 -0.26
CA THR A 99 -14.42 -10.43 -0.81
C THR A 99 -15.49 -11.18 -1.59
N GLY A 100 -16.74 -10.71 -1.50
CA GLY A 100 -17.83 -11.14 -2.38
C GLY A 100 -17.86 -10.43 -3.72
N LEU A 101 -17.14 -9.31 -3.85
CA LEU A 101 -17.15 -8.47 -5.04
C LEU A 101 -16.05 -8.88 -6.02
N ARG A 102 -16.42 -9.01 -7.31
CA ARG A 102 -15.45 -9.21 -8.41
C ARG A 102 -15.09 -7.86 -9.05
N ASP A 103 -14.67 -6.91 -8.23
CA ASP A 103 -14.19 -5.60 -8.70
C ASP A 103 -12.66 -5.59 -8.78
N PRO A 104 -12.08 -5.58 -10.00
CA PRO A 104 -10.64 -5.53 -10.18
C PRO A 104 -9.97 -4.27 -9.60
N ALA A 105 -10.67 -3.14 -9.59
CA ALA A 105 -10.14 -1.89 -9.04
C ALA A 105 -10.08 -1.94 -7.52
N ALA A 106 -11.08 -2.55 -6.87
CA ALA A 106 -11.09 -2.79 -5.44
C ALA A 106 -9.93 -3.72 -5.02
N GLN A 107 -9.70 -4.80 -5.79
CA GLN A 107 -8.58 -5.71 -5.55
C GLN A 107 -7.21 -5.01 -5.66
N GLU A 108 -7.02 -4.22 -6.73
CA GLU A 108 -5.80 -3.43 -6.94
C GLU A 108 -5.57 -2.44 -5.78
N ARG A 109 -6.61 -1.70 -5.38
CA ARG A 109 -6.54 -0.78 -4.23
C ARG A 109 -6.12 -1.47 -2.95
N ALA A 110 -6.70 -2.63 -2.64
CA ALA A 110 -6.38 -3.38 -1.43
C ALA A 110 -4.91 -3.81 -1.41
N VAL A 111 -4.38 -4.33 -2.52
CA VAL A 111 -2.98 -4.73 -2.63
C VAL A 111 -2.04 -3.52 -2.54
N LEU A 112 -2.37 -2.40 -3.19
CA LEU A 112 -1.61 -1.15 -3.09
C LEU A 112 -1.64 -0.54 -1.68
N ALA A 113 -2.67 -0.86 -0.88
CA ALA A 113 -2.77 -0.47 0.53
C ALA A 113 -1.98 -1.41 1.46
N GLY A 114 -1.46 -2.54 0.96
CA GLY A 114 -0.61 -3.46 1.71
C GLY A 114 -1.15 -4.89 1.88
N ALA A 115 -2.32 -5.22 1.31
CA ALA A 115 -2.81 -6.59 1.33
C ALA A 115 -1.86 -7.52 0.54
N ARG A 116 -1.61 -8.71 1.07
CA ARG A 116 -0.75 -9.73 0.42
C ARG A 116 -1.51 -10.62 -0.55
N GLY A 117 -2.82 -10.60 -0.51
CA GLY A 117 -3.64 -11.39 -1.43
C GLY A 117 -5.10 -11.04 -1.39
N VAL A 118 -5.82 -11.54 -2.39
CA VAL A 118 -7.27 -11.41 -2.51
C VAL A 118 -7.87 -12.77 -2.88
N ILE A 119 -8.90 -13.16 -2.16
CA ILE A 119 -9.69 -14.38 -2.40
C ILE A 119 -11.16 -13.99 -2.53
N HIS A 120 -11.86 -14.67 -3.41
CA HIS A 120 -13.30 -14.53 -3.48
C HIS A 120 -14.00 -15.43 -2.44
N LYS A 121 -15.05 -14.94 -1.77
CA LYS A 121 -15.82 -15.69 -0.75
C LYS A 121 -16.45 -16.99 -1.29
N THR A 122 -16.53 -17.17 -2.61
CA THR A 122 -17.04 -18.39 -3.25
C THR A 122 -15.97 -19.42 -3.59
N GLU A 123 -14.69 -19.14 -3.28
CA GLU A 123 -13.63 -20.11 -3.52
C GLU A 123 -13.78 -21.35 -2.60
N PRO A 124 -13.34 -22.52 -3.07
CA PRO A 124 -13.33 -23.72 -2.24
C PRO A 124 -12.55 -23.54 -0.95
N ALA A 125 -12.96 -24.24 0.10
CA ALA A 125 -12.33 -24.18 1.42
C ALA A 125 -10.81 -24.44 1.38
N GLU A 126 -10.38 -25.41 0.57
CA GLU A 126 -8.96 -25.78 0.41
C GLU A 126 -8.15 -24.65 -0.20
N VAL A 127 -8.75 -23.82 -1.06
CA VAL A 127 -8.09 -22.65 -1.67
C VAL A 127 -7.86 -21.58 -0.61
N ILE A 128 -8.82 -21.36 0.30
CA ILE A 128 -8.69 -20.41 1.40
C ILE A 128 -7.55 -20.86 2.35
N LEU A 129 -7.52 -22.12 2.74
CA LEU A 129 -6.46 -22.66 3.60
C LEU A 129 -5.08 -22.55 2.95
N LYS A 130 -4.98 -22.86 1.66
CA LYS A 130 -3.73 -22.74 0.90
C LYS A 130 -3.25 -21.29 0.83
N ALA A 131 -4.17 -20.34 0.60
CA ALA A 131 -3.82 -18.93 0.53
C ALA A 131 -3.33 -18.38 1.88
N ILE A 132 -3.92 -18.81 3.00
CA ILE A 132 -3.41 -18.46 4.34
C ILE A 132 -1.95 -18.88 4.48
N GLY A 133 -1.61 -20.13 4.10
CA GLY A 133 -0.24 -20.64 4.12
C GLY A 133 0.71 -19.83 3.23
N CYS A 134 0.29 -19.51 1.99
CA CYS A 134 1.09 -18.71 1.05
C CYS A 134 1.40 -17.31 1.59
N VAL A 135 0.39 -16.57 2.06
CA VAL A 135 0.61 -15.21 2.55
C VAL A 135 1.42 -15.20 3.86
N HIS A 136 1.27 -16.21 4.70
CA HIS A 136 2.10 -16.40 5.89
C HIS A 136 3.58 -16.65 5.51
N ALA A 137 3.84 -17.43 4.46
CA ALA A 137 5.19 -17.67 3.94
C ALA A 137 5.81 -16.41 3.27
N GLY A 138 5.04 -15.34 3.14
CA GLY A 138 5.48 -14.09 2.49
C GLY A 138 5.20 -14.05 0.99
N GLU A 139 4.59 -15.07 0.42
CA GLU A 139 4.23 -15.13 -0.98
C GLU A 139 2.89 -14.42 -1.25
N PRO A 140 2.76 -13.62 -2.32
CA PRO A 140 1.50 -12.99 -2.66
C PRO A 140 0.50 -14.00 -3.21
N TRP A 141 -0.77 -13.88 -2.80
CA TRP A 141 -1.87 -14.67 -3.34
C TRP A 141 -2.71 -13.83 -4.30
N LEU A 142 -2.28 -13.77 -5.56
CA LEU A 142 -2.91 -12.99 -6.63
C LEU A 142 -2.96 -13.81 -7.91
N ASP A 143 -4.03 -13.66 -8.70
CA ASP A 143 -4.05 -14.20 -10.04
C ASP A 143 -3.06 -13.43 -10.95
N ARG A 144 -2.74 -14.01 -12.12
CA ARG A 144 -1.79 -13.43 -13.07
C ARG A 144 -2.22 -12.04 -13.54
N ILE A 145 -3.51 -11.81 -13.68
CA ILE A 145 -4.07 -10.55 -14.20
C ILE A 145 -3.99 -9.48 -13.10
N ALA A 146 -4.37 -9.81 -11.88
CA ALA A 146 -4.24 -8.92 -10.72
C ALA A 146 -2.79 -8.54 -10.47
N MET A 147 -1.86 -9.51 -10.55
CA MET A 147 -0.42 -9.25 -10.42
C MET A 147 0.08 -8.28 -11.49
N GLY A 148 -0.32 -8.46 -12.76
CA GLY A 148 0.05 -7.54 -13.84
C GLY A 148 -0.48 -6.12 -13.60
N ARG A 149 -1.71 -5.96 -13.13
CA ARG A 149 -2.28 -4.65 -12.77
C ARG A 149 -1.51 -3.98 -11.64
N VAL A 150 -1.23 -4.71 -10.57
CA VAL A 150 -0.47 -4.21 -9.41
C VAL A 150 0.94 -3.76 -9.84
N LEU A 151 1.67 -4.55 -10.63
CA LEU A 151 2.98 -4.17 -11.15
C LEU A 151 2.91 -2.91 -12.02
N ASN A 152 1.89 -2.80 -12.88
CA ASN A 152 1.67 -1.59 -13.68
C ASN A 152 1.36 -0.36 -12.82
N ALA A 153 0.57 -0.52 -11.75
CA ALA A 153 0.26 0.56 -10.82
C ALA A 153 1.50 1.01 -10.03
N PHE A 154 2.35 0.08 -9.58
CA PHE A 154 3.64 0.40 -8.98
C PHE A 154 4.57 1.13 -9.97
N SER A 155 4.65 0.66 -11.21
CA SER A 155 5.47 1.30 -12.25
C SER A 155 4.99 2.71 -12.56
N ARG A 156 3.67 2.95 -12.59
CA ARG A 156 3.10 4.30 -12.74
C ARG A 156 3.45 5.19 -11.54
N ARG A 157 3.31 4.70 -10.30
CA ARG A 157 3.72 5.45 -9.09
C ARG A 157 5.23 5.76 -9.07
N GLN A 158 6.06 4.87 -9.58
CA GLN A 158 7.50 5.12 -9.72
C GLN A 158 7.83 6.07 -10.89
N SER A 159 7.02 6.07 -11.96
CA SER A 159 7.17 7.01 -13.08
C SER A 159 6.47 8.35 -12.84
N GLU A 160 5.56 8.46 -11.88
CA GLU A 160 5.12 9.72 -11.29
C GLU A 160 6.24 10.23 -10.38
N GLN A 161 7.34 10.64 -11.00
CA GLN A 161 8.32 11.48 -10.29
C GLN A 161 7.54 12.67 -9.72
N PRO A 162 7.71 12.97 -8.43
CA PRO A 162 7.00 14.11 -7.85
C PRO A 162 7.26 15.33 -8.74
N PRO A 163 6.28 16.19 -8.98
CA PRO A 163 6.37 17.28 -9.95
C PRO A 163 7.67 18.07 -9.87
N HIS A 164 8.23 18.21 -8.67
CA HIS A 164 9.51 18.89 -8.46
C HIS A 164 10.74 18.09 -8.99
N ALA A 165 10.64 16.78 -9.19
CA ALA A 165 11.72 15.99 -9.80
C ALA A 165 11.91 16.32 -11.27
N THR A 166 10.86 16.85 -11.95
CA THR A 166 10.90 17.30 -13.36
C THR A 166 11.55 18.65 -13.53
N LEU A 167 11.89 19.35 -12.46
CA LEU A 167 12.56 20.65 -12.52
C LEU A 167 14.01 20.48 -12.98
N THR A 168 14.42 21.26 -13.96
CA THR A 168 15.82 21.36 -14.40
C THR A 168 16.70 22.00 -13.31
N ALA A 169 18.01 21.88 -13.44
CA ALA A 169 18.95 22.53 -12.51
C ALA A 169 18.76 24.05 -12.46
N ALA A 170 18.46 24.69 -13.59
CA ALA A 170 18.16 26.13 -13.67
C ALA A 170 16.85 26.47 -12.94
N GLU A 171 15.80 25.71 -13.16
CA GLU A 171 14.51 25.88 -12.49
C GLU A 171 14.60 25.68 -10.97
N ARG A 172 15.37 24.70 -10.50
CA ARG A 172 15.65 24.52 -9.08
C ARG A 172 16.36 25.72 -8.45
N LYS A 173 17.33 26.33 -9.16
CA LYS A 173 17.97 27.58 -8.71
C LYS A 173 16.97 28.72 -8.60
N VAL A 174 16.06 28.84 -9.56
CA VAL A 174 14.97 29.84 -9.51
C VAL A 174 14.06 29.62 -8.32
N VAL A 175 13.61 28.38 -8.07
CA VAL A 175 12.78 28.04 -6.90
C VAL A 175 13.49 28.41 -5.61
N ALA A 176 14.76 28.03 -5.43
CA ALA A 176 15.54 28.37 -4.25
C ALA A 176 15.67 29.87 -4.04
N ALA A 177 15.96 30.64 -5.09
CA ALA A 177 16.04 32.11 -5.01
C ALA A 177 14.69 32.75 -4.61
N VAL A 178 13.58 32.26 -5.15
CA VAL A 178 12.23 32.73 -4.81
C VAL A 178 11.89 32.41 -3.35
N VAL A 179 12.26 31.25 -2.84
CA VAL A 179 12.02 30.85 -1.44
C VAL A 179 12.87 31.68 -0.47
N HIS A 180 14.14 31.93 -0.79
CA HIS A 180 15.00 32.77 0.04
C HIS A 180 14.60 34.25 0.05
N GLN A 181 14.09 34.74 -1.09
CA GLN A 181 13.74 36.17 -1.27
C GLN A 181 12.22 36.34 -1.44
N ARG A 182 11.43 35.79 -0.51
CA ARG A 182 9.95 35.66 -0.61
C ARG A 182 9.23 36.95 -0.99
N SER A 183 9.68 38.07 -0.48
CA SER A 183 9.04 39.40 -0.67
C SER A 183 9.74 40.25 -1.70
N ALA A 184 10.87 39.84 -2.29
CA ALA A 184 11.62 40.62 -3.24
C ALA A 184 10.90 40.66 -4.61
N PRO A 185 10.89 41.83 -5.32
CA PRO A 185 10.36 41.90 -6.66
C PRO A 185 11.19 41.07 -7.66
N ASN A 186 10.57 40.64 -8.75
CA ASN A 186 11.22 39.81 -9.78
C ASN A 186 12.54 40.40 -10.30
N LYS A 187 12.63 41.72 -10.40
CA LYS A 187 13.83 42.44 -10.82
C LYS A 187 15.03 42.14 -9.90
N VAL A 188 14.80 42.06 -8.59
CA VAL A 188 15.85 41.75 -7.58
C VAL A 188 16.29 40.30 -7.69
N ILE A 189 15.33 39.36 -7.81
CA ILE A 189 15.62 37.95 -7.97
C ILE A 189 16.37 37.66 -9.27
N ALA A 190 15.96 38.31 -10.37
CA ALA A 190 16.61 38.18 -11.66
C ALA A 190 18.08 38.66 -11.59
N ALA A 191 18.34 39.79 -10.91
CA ALA A 191 19.69 40.30 -10.68
C ALA A 191 20.53 39.31 -9.86
N THR A 192 19.98 38.70 -8.79
CA THR A 192 20.68 37.69 -7.97
C THR A 192 21.04 36.43 -8.79
N LEU A 193 20.21 36.09 -9.76
CA LEU A 193 20.44 34.91 -10.63
C LEU A 193 21.24 35.26 -11.90
N HIS A 194 21.64 36.50 -12.09
CA HIS A 194 22.33 37.00 -13.28
C HIS A 194 21.57 36.72 -14.60
N ILE A 195 20.25 36.86 -14.57
CA ILE A 195 19.35 36.70 -15.73
C ILE A 195 18.46 37.94 -15.94
N SER A 196 17.83 38.04 -17.10
CA SER A 196 16.84 39.10 -17.35
C SER A 196 15.55 38.84 -16.58
N GLU A 197 14.81 39.90 -16.26
CA GLU A 197 13.48 39.76 -15.64
C GLU A 197 12.50 38.99 -16.54
N HIS A 198 12.63 39.14 -17.85
CA HIS A 198 11.85 38.37 -18.83
C HIS A 198 12.16 36.88 -18.75
N THR A 199 13.43 36.50 -18.67
CA THR A 199 13.88 35.11 -18.50
C THR A 199 13.34 34.52 -17.21
N LEU A 200 13.39 35.27 -16.11
CA LEU A 200 12.83 34.84 -14.82
C LEU A 200 11.33 34.57 -14.92
N ARG A 201 10.55 35.44 -15.59
CA ARG A 201 9.10 35.22 -15.78
C ARG A 201 8.80 33.96 -16.58
N ASN A 202 9.60 33.67 -17.61
CA ASN A 202 9.46 32.46 -18.42
C ASN A 202 9.74 31.21 -17.57
N HIS A 203 10.82 31.21 -16.77
CA HIS A 203 11.08 30.12 -15.83
C HIS A 203 9.96 29.93 -14.83
N LEU A 204 9.45 31.00 -14.22
CA LEU A 204 8.34 30.94 -13.26
C LEU A 204 7.07 30.36 -13.90
N SER A 205 6.72 30.75 -15.13
CA SER A 205 5.58 30.20 -15.85
C SER A 205 5.73 28.70 -16.07
N THR A 206 6.91 28.27 -16.51
CA THR A 206 7.21 26.83 -16.72
C THR A 206 7.18 26.06 -15.39
N ILE A 207 7.76 26.61 -14.32
CA ILE A 207 7.77 26.01 -12.98
C ILE A 207 6.35 25.87 -12.45
N TYR A 208 5.50 26.90 -12.60
CA TYR A 208 4.11 26.88 -12.17
C TYR A 208 3.33 25.75 -12.87
N GLY A 209 3.52 25.61 -14.19
CA GLY A 209 2.90 24.52 -14.95
C GLY A 209 3.37 23.14 -14.50
N LYS A 210 4.68 22.97 -14.25
CA LYS A 210 5.25 21.69 -13.81
C LYS A 210 4.81 21.29 -12.40
N LEU A 211 4.67 22.25 -11.49
CA LEU A 211 4.33 21.99 -10.07
C LEU A 211 2.82 22.07 -9.80
N GLY A 212 2.00 22.46 -10.80
CA GLY A 212 0.55 22.61 -10.63
C GLY A 212 0.16 23.75 -9.69
N VAL A 213 1.00 24.81 -9.58
CA VAL A 213 0.74 25.98 -8.74
C VAL A 213 0.46 27.21 -9.62
N ASN A 214 -0.31 28.17 -9.10
CA ASN A 214 -0.72 29.33 -9.91
C ASN A 214 -0.11 30.66 -9.47
N ARG A 215 0.39 30.73 -8.25
CA ARG A 215 0.90 31.98 -7.66
C ARG A 215 2.22 31.75 -6.94
N ARG A 216 2.97 32.82 -6.77
CA ARG A 216 4.26 32.79 -6.07
C ARG A 216 4.15 32.27 -4.64
N VAL A 217 3.07 32.61 -3.94
CA VAL A 217 2.83 32.13 -2.57
C VAL A 217 2.67 30.61 -2.57
N ASP A 218 1.91 30.07 -3.52
CA ASP A 218 1.69 28.64 -3.66
C ASP A 218 3.01 27.90 -3.97
N LEU A 219 3.87 28.50 -4.82
CA LEU A 219 5.23 27.96 -5.08
C LEU A 219 6.08 27.93 -3.82
N VAL A 220 6.05 28.98 -2.99
CA VAL A 220 6.83 29.04 -1.75
C VAL A 220 6.34 27.97 -0.77
N LEU A 221 5.03 27.82 -0.60
CA LEU A 221 4.43 26.80 0.27
C LEU A 221 4.81 25.38 -0.20
N TYR A 222 4.63 25.11 -1.50
CA TYR A 222 5.01 23.84 -2.11
C TYR A 222 6.49 23.51 -1.88
N ALA A 223 7.37 24.48 -2.13
CA ALA A 223 8.80 24.30 -1.99
C ALA A 223 9.24 24.08 -0.53
N MET A 224 8.53 24.65 0.44
CA MET A 224 8.77 24.41 1.87
C MET A 224 8.30 23.03 2.29
N GLU A 225 7.12 22.62 1.88
CA GLU A 225 6.55 21.28 2.16
C GLU A 225 7.45 20.16 1.62
N HIS A 226 7.96 20.34 0.40
CA HIS A 226 8.84 19.35 -0.26
C HIS A 226 10.35 19.60 -0.06
N ARG A 227 10.74 20.53 0.82
CA ARG A 227 12.14 20.85 1.18
C ARG A 227 13.05 21.22 -0.01
N LEU A 228 12.47 21.85 -1.06
CA LEU A 228 13.21 22.17 -2.28
C LEU A 228 14.19 23.35 -2.14
N ALA A 229 14.16 24.06 -1.03
CA ALA A 229 15.05 25.20 -0.74
C ALA A 229 16.45 24.76 -0.27
N GLN A 230 16.67 23.46 0.00
CA GLN A 230 17.98 22.92 0.40
C GLN A 230 18.75 22.47 -0.84
N VAL A 231 19.09 23.38 -1.75
CA VAL A 231 20.13 23.08 -2.74
C VAL A 231 21.48 23.36 -2.07
N SER A 232 22.20 22.28 -1.86
CA SER A 232 23.55 22.13 -1.34
C SER A 232 24.47 23.30 -1.67
N ALA A 233 24.94 23.98 -0.65
CA ALA A 233 26.29 24.54 -0.65
C ALA A 233 27.26 23.33 -0.58
N GLY A 234 27.89 23.04 -1.69
CA GLY A 234 28.92 22.00 -1.81
C GLY A 234 29.04 21.61 -3.29
N THR A 235 30.07 21.94 -3.98
CA THR A 235 31.50 21.75 -3.78
C THR A 235 32.23 22.62 -4.81
N HIS A 236 33.23 23.31 -4.36
CA HIS A 236 34.32 23.80 -5.19
C HIS A 236 35.15 22.62 -5.69
#